data_a49aa982751c42844d0492480c2f15c2
#
_entry.id   a49aa982751c42844d0492480c2f15c2
#
_cell.length_a   1.000
_cell.length_b   1.000
_cell.length_c   1.000
_cell.angle_alpha   90.00
_cell.angle_beta   90.00
_cell.angle_gamma   90.00
#
_symmetry.space_group_name_H-M   'P 1'
#
loop_
_entity.id
_entity.type
_entity.pdbx_description
1 polymer ?
#
loop_
_entity_poly.entity_id
_entity_poly.type
_entity_poly.pdbx_seq_one_letter_code
_entity_poly.pdbx_strand_id
1 'polypeptide(L)'
;MLRIINNTALRFLVDADDVLYITNQTALNVINAEHNTNFTVQDIKKWGKTGTLVDERLKLYASPDFMRNLPIYPGATDFIEKLQQIGEVFITTSVEPQCISARAESLGVNFPTVSHSHYLFVTRKDVVEGDVLLDDGAHNISASKVKYPVLFRRPWNRHLTGAMAVNNYDDFLHFAWQLGERPKPIDLNRGGCICLVGPSCSYKGRIADELCSEEKFVRPLTFTTRPQRSLDNGYKYVSEKEFIELDNRGLFIEKTVYGEAMYGTPIKDIDDIVASGNIAVLPIDICGAISLRNRYGIDKCLLVFCEREKEAILYDLLSEDEIDIATKVNLISSIDREIQNIGLCNISINAEDTPETIKNDILSVFKPVI
;
A
#
# COMPACT_ATOMS: atom_id res chain seq x y z
N MET A 1 12.83 23.67 3.20
CA MET A 1 14.20 23.11 3.22
C MET A 1 14.08 21.68 2.75
N LEU A 2 14.55 21.37 1.53
CA LEU A 2 14.51 20.00 0.98
C LEU A 2 15.23 19.03 1.93
N ARG A 3 14.58 17.93 2.29
CA ARG A 3 15.25 16.87 3.07
C ARG A 3 16.05 15.99 2.12
N ILE A 4 17.35 15.96 2.33
CA ILE A 4 18.28 15.22 1.48
C ILE A 4 18.55 13.86 2.15
N ILE A 5 18.22 12.78 1.43
CA ILE A 5 18.65 11.43 1.79
C ILE A 5 19.89 11.13 0.95
N ASN A 6 20.99 10.79 1.57
CA ASN A 6 22.27 10.48 0.91
C ASN A 6 22.74 11.56 -0.08
N ASN A 7 22.57 12.83 0.24
CA ASN A 7 22.89 14.00 -0.60
C ASN A 7 22.03 14.19 -1.87
N THR A 8 20.96 13.41 -2.08
CA THR A 8 20.01 13.62 -3.18
C THR A 8 18.60 13.78 -2.63
N ALA A 9 17.84 14.75 -3.14
CA ALA A 9 16.43 14.91 -2.81
C ALA A 9 15.63 13.71 -3.37
N LEU A 10 14.61 13.23 -2.63
CA LEU A 10 13.68 12.22 -3.14
C LEU A 10 12.97 12.74 -4.39
N ARG A 11 12.86 11.88 -5.41
CA ARG A 11 12.12 12.17 -6.65
C ARG A 11 10.79 11.44 -6.61
N PHE A 12 9.70 12.22 -6.53
CA PHE A 12 8.33 11.74 -6.51
C PHE A 12 7.74 11.80 -7.92
N LEU A 13 7.26 10.69 -8.42
CA LEU A 13 6.48 10.56 -9.64
C LEU A 13 5.01 10.46 -9.25
N VAL A 14 4.20 11.45 -9.58
CA VAL A 14 2.78 11.49 -9.20
C VAL A 14 1.93 11.37 -10.47
N ASP A 15 1.05 10.37 -10.54
CA ASP A 15 0.11 10.25 -11.65
C ASP A 15 -0.91 11.38 -11.66
N ALA A 16 -1.38 11.75 -12.84
CA ALA A 16 -2.37 12.80 -13.01
C ALA A 16 -3.80 12.28 -12.91
N ASP A 17 -4.16 11.27 -13.70
CA ASP A 17 -5.55 10.84 -13.85
C ASP A 17 -6.01 10.02 -12.64
N ASP A 18 -7.16 10.41 -12.07
CA ASP A 18 -7.73 9.82 -10.85
C ASP A 18 -6.81 9.79 -9.61
N VAL A 19 -5.64 10.44 -9.70
CA VAL A 19 -4.82 10.81 -8.55
C VAL A 19 -4.97 12.30 -8.27
N LEU A 20 -4.69 13.16 -9.24
CA LEU A 20 -4.81 14.63 -9.13
C LEU A 20 -6.11 15.14 -9.77
N TYR A 21 -6.51 14.59 -10.91
CA TYR A 21 -7.71 14.95 -11.67
C TYR A 21 -8.85 13.96 -11.44
N ILE A 22 -10.10 14.47 -11.43
CA ILE A 22 -11.32 13.67 -11.32
C ILE A 22 -11.70 13.15 -12.73
N THR A 23 -10.89 12.28 -13.31
CA THR A 23 -10.99 11.91 -14.72
C THR A 23 -12.15 10.96 -14.99
N ASN A 24 -12.20 9.82 -14.29
CA ASN A 24 -13.23 8.81 -14.51
C ASN A 24 -14.65 9.30 -14.17
N GLN A 25 -14.84 9.96 -13.03
CA GLN A 25 -16.18 10.45 -12.65
C GLN A 25 -16.67 11.55 -13.60
N THR A 26 -15.78 12.44 -14.06
CA THR A 26 -16.13 13.49 -15.03
C THR A 26 -16.56 12.88 -16.36
N ALA A 27 -15.85 11.85 -16.83
CA ALA A 27 -16.24 11.12 -18.04
C ALA A 27 -17.59 10.39 -17.88
N LEU A 28 -17.82 9.74 -16.72
CA LEU A 28 -19.10 9.10 -16.43
C LEU A 28 -20.26 10.10 -16.38
N ASN A 29 -20.03 11.32 -15.89
CA ASN A 29 -21.07 12.35 -15.88
C ASN A 29 -21.53 12.73 -17.30
N VAL A 30 -20.61 12.76 -18.29
CA VAL A 30 -20.94 12.96 -19.70
C VAL A 30 -21.78 11.79 -20.22
N ILE A 31 -21.35 10.55 -20.00
CA ILE A 31 -22.08 9.33 -20.39
C ILE A 31 -23.48 9.30 -19.77
N ASN A 32 -23.60 9.64 -18.49
CA ASN A 32 -24.88 9.68 -17.79
C ASN A 32 -25.85 10.68 -18.43
N ALA A 33 -25.34 11.86 -18.83
CA ALA A 33 -26.15 12.87 -19.50
C ALA A 33 -26.62 12.41 -20.90
N GLU A 34 -25.73 11.74 -21.65
CA GLU A 34 -26.03 11.26 -23.01
C GLU A 34 -27.00 10.07 -23.03
N HIS A 35 -26.89 9.18 -22.04
CA HIS A 35 -27.63 7.91 -22.02
C HIS A 35 -28.72 7.84 -20.92
N ASN A 36 -28.96 8.93 -20.19
CA ASN A 36 -29.89 8.98 -19.05
C ASN A 36 -29.65 7.86 -18.04
N THR A 37 -28.38 7.71 -17.62
CA THR A 37 -27.91 6.73 -16.63
C THR A 37 -27.38 7.43 -15.36
N ASN A 38 -27.00 6.67 -14.33
CA ASN A 38 -26.49 7.18 -13.06
C ASN A 38 -25.20 6.45 -12.64
N PHE A 39 -24.30 6.17 -13.57
CA PHE A 39 -23.02 5.52 -13.26
C PHE A 39 -22.15 6.40 -12.39
N THR A 40 -21.45 5.76 -11.46
CA THR A 40 -20.44 6.34 -10.60
C THR A 40 -19.11 5.58 -10.74
N VAL A 41 -18.03 6.08 -10.18
CA VAL A 41 -16.75 5.37 -10.15
C VAL A 41 -16.85 3.99 -9.49
N GLN A 42 -17.89 3.72 -8.67
CA GLN A 42 -18.13 2.41 -8.06
C GLN A 42 -18.54 1.33 -9.10
N ASP A 43 -19.01 1.76 -10.28
CA ASP A 43 -19.39 0.86 -11.38
C ASP A 43 -18.18 0.42 -12.21
N ILE A 44 -17.03 1.07 -12.03
CA ILE A 44 -15.76 0.65 -12.62
C ILE A 44 -15.16 -0.47 -11.74
N LYS A 45 -15.37 -1.73 -12.15
CA LYS A 45 -14.98 -2.90 -11.36
C LYS A 45 -13.52 -3.31 -11.55
N LYS A 46 -12.92 -2.97 -12.69
CA LYS A 46 -11.53 -3.29 -13.03
C LYS A 46 -10.97 -2.26 -13.99
N TRP A 47 -9.65 -2.18 -14.05
CA TRP A 47 -8.96 -1.36 -15.05
C TRP A 47 -9.21 -1.87 -16.47
N GLY A 48 -9.36 -0.95 -17.42
CA GLY A 48 -9.54 -1.26 -18.84
C GLY A 48 -11.00 -1.46 -19.26
N LYS A 49 -11.19 -2.15 -20.39
CA LYS A 49 -12.51 -2.38 -21.00
C LYS A 49 -13.21 -3.59 -20.39
N THR A 50 -14.49 -3.46 -20.16
CA THR A 50 -15.36 -4.50 -19.60
C THR A 50 -16.45 -4.97 -20.58
N GLY A 51 -16.59 -4.30 -21.73
CA GLY A 51 -17.65 -4.57 -22.73
C GLY A 51 -18.99 -3.94 -22.36
N THR A 52 -19.02 -2.97 -21.45
CA THR A 52 -20.24 -2.29 -20.99
C THR A 52 -20.28 -0.83 -21.45
N LEU A 53 -21.43 -0.17 -21.29
CA LEU A 53 -21.60 1.26 -21.60
C LEU A 53 -20.63 2.15 -20.80
N VAL A 54 -20.24 1.73 -19.59
CA VAL A 54 -19.23 2.41 -18.76
C VAL A 54 -17.90 2.60 -19.50
N ASP A 55 -17.58 1.73 -20.46
CA ASP A 55 -16.32 1.82 -21.22
C ASP A 55 -16.30 2.98 -22.23
N GLU A 56 -17.44 3.57 -22.54
CA GLU A 56 -17.50 4.73 -23.45
C GLU A 56 -16.77 5.94 -22.90
N ARG A 57 -16.58 6.02 -21.55
CA ARG A 57 -15.77 7.04 -20.90
C ARG A 57 -14.36 7.14 -21.51
N LEU A 58 -13.79 6.02 -21.97
CA LEU A 58 -12.44 5.97 -22.52
C LEU A 58 -12.32 6.74 -23.85
N LYS A 59 -13.44 6.95 -24.57
CA LYS A 59 -13.46 7.75 -25.81
C LYS A 59 -13.17 9.23 -25.52
N LEU A 60 -13.61 9.73 -24.35
CA LEU A 60 -13.42 11.12 -23.93
C LEU A 60 -11.95 11.45 -23.65
N TYR A 61 -11.14 10.45 -23.32
CA TYR A 61 -9.70 10.65 -23.03
C TYR A 61 -8.90 11.05 -24.27
N ALA A 62 -9.45 10.88 -25.47
CA ALA A 62 -8.87 11.36 -26.71
C ALA A 62 -9.34 12.79 -27.10
N SER A 63 -10.13 13.46 -26.26
CA SER A 63 -10.63 14.81 -26.49
C SER A 63 -9.73 15.86 -25.80
N PRO A 64 -9.06 16.76 -26.55
CA PRO A 64 -8.28 17.84 -25.95
C PRO A 64 -9.09 18.76 -25.04
N ASP A 65 -10.34 19.08 -25.41
CA ASP A 65 -11.18 19.94 -24.60
C ASP A 65 -11.60 19.26 -23.29
N PHE A 66 -11.87 17.97 -23.30
CA PHE A 66 -12.11 17.20 -22.09
C PHE A 66 -10.89 17.24 -21.17
N MET A 67 -9.70 16.96 -21.70
CA MET A 67 -8.47 16.93 -20.92
C MET A 67 -8.07 18.31 -20.36
N ARG A 68 -8.37 19.40 -21.08
CA ARG A 68 -8.10 20.78 -20.63
C ARG A 68 -8.98 21.17 -19.45
N ASN A 69 -10.24 20.75 -19.46
CA ASN A 69 -11.27 21.21 -18.53
C ASN A 69 -11.55 20.24 -17.37
N LEU A 70 -10.73 19.21 -17.19
CA LEU A 70 -10.88 18.26 -16.08
C LEU A 70 -10.73 18.98 -14.73
N PRO A 71 -11.69 18.79 -13.80
CA PRO A 71 -11.54 19.28 -12.44
C PRO A 71 -10.47 18.47 -11.68
N ILE A 72 -9.80 19.12 -10.75
CA ILE A 72 -8.88 18.44 -9.82
C ILE A 72 -9.62 17.97 -8.57
N TYR A 73 -9.06 16.97 -7.89
CA TYR A 73 -9.55 16.58 -6.57
C TYR A 73 -9.34 17.72 -5.55
N PRO A 74 -10.27 17.91 -4.59
CA PRO A 74 -10.08 18.83 -3.50
C PRO A 74 -8.76 18.57 -2.76
N GLY A 75 -7.97 19.62 -2.56
CA GLY A 75 -6.67 19.53 -1.88
C GLY A 75 -5.49 19.06 -2.75
N ALA A 76 -5.69 18.75 -4.05
CA ALA A 76 -4.61 18.26 -4.91
C ALA A 76 -3.47 19.28 -5.07
N THR A 77 -3.77 20.57 -5.18
CA THR A 77 -2.74 21.64 -5.27
C THR A 77 -1.94 21.72 -3.97
N ASP A 78 -2.62 21.79 -2.82
CA ASP A 78 -1.98 21.83 -1.50
C ASP A 78 -1.13 20.56 -1.23
N PHE A 79 -1.61 19.40 -1.68
CA PHE A 79 -0.86 18.15 -1.63
C PHE A 79 0.48 18.25 -2.39
N ILE A 80 0.47 18.73 -3.64
CA ILE A 80 1.68 18.89 -4.44
C ILE A 80 2.64 19.88 -3.78
N GLU A 81 2.14 21.02 -3.28
CA GLU A 81 2.97 22.02 -2.59
C GLU A 81 3.63 21.47 -1.31
N LYS A 82 2.91 20.68 -0.53
CA LYS A 82 3.46 19.99 0.65
C LYS A 82 4.48 18.93 0.25
N LEU A 83 4.23 18.18 -0.81
CA LEU A 83 5.15 17.15 -1.30
C LEU A 83 6.46 17.76 -1.82
N GLN A 84 6.42 18.95 -2.44
CA GLN A 84 7.60 19.70 -2.86
C GLN A 84 8.48 20.16 -1.69
N GLN A 85 7.97 20.20 -0.46
CA GLN A 85 8.77 20.46 0.74
C GLN A 85 9.59 19.24 1.18
N ILE A 86 9.23 18.05 0.70
CA ILE A 86 9.89 16.78 1.04
C ILE A 86 10.91 16.40 -0.03
N GLY A 87 10.60 16.63 -1.31
CA GLY A 87 11.46 16.28 -2.43
C GLY A 87 11.07 16.92 -3.74
N GLU A 88 11.68 16.47 -4.81
CA GLU A 88 11.41 16.92 -6.17
C GLU A 88 10.17 16.20 -6.72
N VAL A 89 9.22 16.95 -7.27
CA VAL A 89 7.94 16.38 -7.73
C VAL A 89 7.84 16.47 -9.24
N PHE A 90 7.59 15.32 -9.87
CA PHE A 90 7.28 15.18 -11.29
C PHE A 90 5.83 14.70 -11.43
N ILE A 91 5.06 15.30 -12.33
CA ILE A 91 3.72 14.81 -12.67
C ILE A 91 3.83 13.93 -13.90
N THR A 92 3.45 12.66 -13.77
CA THR A 92 3.46 11.69 -14.86
C THR A 92 2.04 11.49 -15.38
N THR A 93 1.86 11.48 -16.69
CA THR A 93 0.53 11.29 -17.28
C THR A 93 0.62 10.57 -18.62
N SER A 94 -0.32 9.67 -18.87
CA SER A 94 -0.48 8.98 -20.15
C SER A 94 -1.69 9.57 -20.87
N VAL A 95 -1.44 10.36 -21.91
CA VAL A 95 -2.50 10.97 -22.75
C VAL A 95 -2.27 10.68 -24.21
N GLU A 96 -3.35 10.67 -24.98
CA GLU A 96 -3.26 10.60 -26.45
C GLU A 96 -2.45 11.79 -27.00
N PRO A 97 -1.64 11.62 -28.07
CA PRO A 97 -0.75 12.64 -28.58
C PRO A 97 -1.43 14.00 -28.83
N GLN A 98 -2.66 14.01 -29.34
CA GLN A 98 -3.42 15.23 -29.58
C GLN A 98 -3.85 15.96 -28.30
N CYS A 99 -3.78 15.33 -27.14
CA CYS A 99 -4.17 15.89 -25.86
C CYS A 99 -3.00 16.48 -25.05
N ILE A 100 -1.74 16.29 -25.50
CA ILE A 100 -0.54 16.70 -24.73
C ILE A 100 -0.57 18.19 -24.39
N SER A 101 -0.82 19.06 -25.37
CA SER A 101 -0.86 20.53 -25.13
C SER A 101 -1.98 20.90 -24.16
N ALA A 102 -3.17 20.33 -24.34
CA ALA A 102 -4.31 20.59 -23.45
C ALA A 102 -4.04 20.16 -22.01
N ARG A 103 -3.40 19.00 -21.83
CA ARG A 103 -2.99 18.53 -20.50
C ARG A 103 -1.90 19.41 -19.91
N ALA A 104 -0.90 19.83 -20.67
CA ALA A 104 0.15 20.73 -20.22
C ALA A 104 -0.39 22.07 -19.76
N GLU A 105 -1.33 22.67 -20.53
CA GLU A 105 -2.04 23.91 -20.15
C GLU A 105 -2.79 23.73 -18.82
N SER A 106 -3.55 22.64 -18.69
CA SER A 106 -4.30 22.31 -17.46
C SER A 106 -3.39 22.11 -16.25
N LEU A 107 -2.25 21.42 -16.42
CA LEU A 107 -1.24 21.28 -15.37
C LEU A 107 -0.68 22.63 -14.92
N GLY A 108 -0.34 23.52 -15.88
CA GLY A 108 0.19 24.86 -15.55
C GLY A 108 -0.81 25.74 -14.80
N VAL A 109 -2.11 25.58 -15.05
CA VAL A 109 -3.16 26.31 -14.34
C VAL A 109 -3.38 25.77 -12.92
N ASN A 110 -3.46 24.44 -12.78
CA ASN A 110 -3.84 23.80 -11.52
C ASN A 110 -2.66 23.57 -10.56
N PHE A 111 -1.44 23.43 -11.09
CA PHE A 111 -0.22 23.15 -10.31
C PHE A 111 0.91 24.13 -10.69
N PRO A 112 0.72 25.45 -10.48
CA PRO A 112 1.64 26.48 -10.96
C PRO A 112 3.03 26.43 -10.30
N THR A 113 3.18 25.76 -9.18
CA THR A 113 4.45 25.55 -8.48
C THR A 113 5.33 24.47 -9.12
N VAL A 114 4.75 23.61 -9.98
CA VAL A 114 5.48 22.56 -10.69
C VAL A 114 6.03 23.10 -12.01
N SER A 115 7.34 23.04 -12.19
CA SER A 115 7.98 23.47 -13.45
C SER A 115 7.50 22.62 -14.64
N HIS A 116 7.35 23.23 -15.81
CA HIS A 116 7.02 22.50 -17.06
C HIS A 116 8.03 21.40 -17.38
N SER A 117 9.29 21.54 -16.96
CA SER A 117 10.32 20.49 -17.12
C SER A 117 10.04 19.24 -16.27
N HIS A 118 9.12 19.31 -15.32
CA HIS A 118 8.70 18.21 -14.46
C HIS A 118 7.40 17.54 -14.93
N TYR A 119 6.87 17.91 -16.10
CA TYR A 119 5.73 17.20 -16.71
C TYR A 119 6.25 16.07 -17.59
N LEU A 120 5.90 14.84 -17.25
CA LEU A 120 6.33 13.65 -17.95
C LEU A 120 5.13 13.01 -18.67
N PHE A 121 5.07 13.18 -20.00
CA PHE A 121 4.07 12.57 -20.85
C PHE A 121 4.56 11.19 -21.29
N VAL A 122 4.15 10.14 -20.57
CA VAL A 122 4.70 8.80 -20.74
C VAL A 122 3.60 7.74 -20.65
N THR A 123 3.59 6.81 -21.58
CA THR A 123 2.70 5.63 -21.57
C THR A 123 3.33 4.46 -20.80
N ARG A 124 4.65 4.35 -20.82
CA ARG A 124 5.45 3.31 -20.19
C ARG A 124 6.14 3.88 -18.94
N LYS A 125 5.41 3.92 -17.81
CA LYS A 125 5.94 4.45 -16.54
C LYS A 125 7.04 3.55 -15.93
N ASP A 126 7.12 2.29 -16.37
CA ASP A 126 8.17 1.35 -15.97
C ASP A 126 9.58 1.70 -16.46
N VAL A 127 9.71 2.64 -17.40
CA VAL A 127 11.02 3.14 -17.89
C VAL A 127 11.41 4.49 -17.32
N VAL A 128 10.59 5.06 -16.44
CA VAL A 128 10.86 6.36 -15.79
C VAL A 128 11.62 6.12 -14.49
N GLU A 129 12.69 6.86 -14.29
CA GLU A 129 13.47 6.84 -13.06
C GLU A 129 12.91 7.79 -12.00
N GLY A 130 12.79 7.31 -10.78
CA GLY A 130 12.36 8.06 -9.61
C GLY A 130 12.57 7.24 -8.35
N ASP A 131 12.29 7.82 -7.18
CA ASP A 131 12.39 7.09 -5.92
C ASP A 131 11.02 6.56 -5.49
N VAL A 132 9.96 7.35 -5.70
CA VAL A 132 8.59 7.02 -5.30
C VAL A 132 7.65 7.23 -6.49
N LEU A 133 6.77 6.28 -6.76
CA LEU A 133 5.66 6.41 -7.71
C LEU A 133 4.35 6.38 -6.94
N LEU A 134 3.49 7.39 -7.10
CA LEU A 134 2.10 7.38 -6.67
C LEU A 134 1.19 7.25 -7.90
N ASP A 135 0.42 6.17 -7.99
CA ASP A 135 -0.38 5.85 -9.18
C ASP A 135 -1.61 5.00 -8.79
N ASP A 136 -2.74 5.18 -9.45
CA ASP A 136 -3.95 4.38 -9.21
C ASP A 136 -4.02 3.13 -10.11
N GLY A 137 -3.19 3.07 -11.14
CA GLY A 137 -3.10 1.97 -12.09
C GLY A 137 -2.29 0.79 -11.54
N ALA A 138 -2.97 -0.30 -11.20
CA ALA A 138 -2.35 -1.52 -10.69
C ALA A 138 -1.20 -2.05 -11.57
N HIS A 139 -1.34 -1.91 -12.88
CA HIS A 139 -0.32 -2.33 -13.86
C HIS A 139 0.93 -1.46 -13.79
N ASN A 140 0.80 -0.15 -13.55
CA ASN A 140 1.93 0.77 -13.36
C ASN A 140 2.70 0.42 -12.08
N ILE A 141 1.99 0.16 -10.98
CA ILE A 141 2.59 -0.27 -9.71
C ILE A 141 3.36 -1.58 -9.88
N SER A 142 2.74 -2.59 -10.51
CA SER A 142 3.36 -3.91 -10.67
C SER A 142 4.56 -3.92 -11.63
N ALA A 143 4.57 -3.04 -12.64
CA ALA A 143 5.66 -2.95 -13.62
C ALA A 143 6.76 -1.95 -13.21
N SER A 144 6.51 -1.10 -12.23
CA SER A 144 7.41 -0.03 -11.83
C SER A 144 8.75 -0.56 -11.32
N LYS A 145 9.83 0.17 -11.65
CA LYS A 145 11.20 -0.08 -11.17
C LYS A 145 11.65 0.94 -10.13
N VAL A 146 10.79 1.87 -9.72
CA VAL A 146 11.11 2.78 -8.63
C VAL A 146 11.23 2.00 -7.32
N LYS A 147 11.98 2.54 -6.38
CA LYS A 147 12.22 1.89 -5.10
C LYS A 147 10.92 1.72 -4.27
N TYR A 148 10.01 2.68 -4.36
CA TYR A 148 8.79 2.73 -3.57
C TYR A 148 7.56 2.96 -4.46
N PRO A 149 7.00 1.93 -5.12
CA PRO A 149 5.73 2.04 -5.82
C PRO A 149 4.57 2.05 -4.82
N VAL A 150 3.74 3.08 -4.86
CA VAL A 150 2.62 3.31 -3.95
C VAL A 150 1.32 3.40 -4.73
N LEU A 151 0.37 2.53 -4.42
CA LEU A 151 -0.95 2.50 -5.03
C LEU A 151 -1.88 3.53 -4.38
N PHE A 152 -2.44 4.42 -5.18
CA PHE A 152 -3.53 5.29 -4.71
C PHE A 152 -4.86 4.53 -4.82
N ARG A 153 -5.53 4.26 -3.70
CA ARG A 153 -6.75 3.44 -3.67
C ARG A 153 -7.90 4.10 -4.40
N ARG A 154 -8.49 3.34 -5.34
CA ARG A 154 -9.68 3.67 -6.12
C ARG A 154 -10.60 2.44 -6.20
N PRO A 155 -11.88 2.59 -6.55
CA PRO A 155 -12.81 1.45 -6.61
C PRO A 155 -12.32 0.28 -7.46
N TRP A 156 -11.65 0.54 -8.59
CA TRP A 156 -11.16 -0.49 -9.51
C TRP A 156 -9.90 -1.22 -9.08
N ASN A 157 -9.21 -0.75 -8.06
CA ASN A 157 -7.98 -1.35 -7.55
C ASN A 157 -8.06 -1.79 -6.07
N ARG A 158 -9.22 -1.63 -5.42
CA ARG A 158 -9.39 -1.92 -3.98
C ARG A 158 -9.12 -3.38 -3.61
N HIS A 159 -9.26 -4.31 -4.59
CA HIS A 159 -9.01 -5.73 -4.41
C HIS A 159 -7.53 -6.10 -4.59
N LEU A 160 -6.70 -5.16 -5.02
CA LEU A 160 -5.27 -5.42 -5.20
C LEU A 160 -4.57 -5.46 -3.85
N THR A 161 -3.91 -6.59 -3.56
CA THR A 161 -3.11 -6.82 -2.35
C THR A 161 -1.62 -6.79 -2.63
N GLY A 162 -0.80 -6.77 -1.59
CA GLY A 162 0.66 -6.89 -1.65
C GLY A 162 1.42 -5.62 -1.99
N ALA A 163 0.79 -4.56 -2.50
CA ALA A 163 1.44 -3.28 -2.73
C ALA A 163 1.29 -2.35 -1.53
N MET A 164 2.29 -1.53 -1.26
CA MET A 164 2.09 -0.34 -0.42
C MET A 164 0.98 0.51 -1.04
N ALA A 165 -0.02 0.89 -0.26
CA ALA A 165 -1.17 1.62 -0.74
C ALA A 165 -1.62 2.69 0.26
N VAL A 166 -2.20 3.78 -0.27
CA VAL A 166 -2.74 4.90 0.49
C VAL A 166 -4.17 5.21 0.03
N ASN A 167 -4.98 5.75 0.92
CA ASN A 167 -6.39 6.07 0.62
C ASN A 167 -6.60 7.55 0.27
N ASN A 168 -5.70 8.41 0.70
CA ASN A 168 -5.79 9.87 0.56
C ASN A 168 -4.40 10.52 0.53
N TYR A 169 -4.35 11.83 0.34
CA TYR A 169 -3.10 12.60 0.28
C TYR A 169 -2.36 12.65 1.62
N ASP A 170 -3.07 12.72 2.73
CA ASP A 170 -2.45 12.79 4.05
C ASP A 170 -1.71 11.48 4.38
N ASP A 171 -2.31 10.32 4.06
CA ASP A 171 -1.63 9.02 4.19
C ASP A 171 -0.33 8.99 3.37
N PHE A 172 -0.36 9.52 2.14
CA PHE A 172 0.83 9.56 1.29
C PHE A 172 1.88 10.55 1.81
N LEU A 173 1.47 11.73 2.27
CA LEU A 173 2.39 12.70 2.86
C LEU A 173 3.07 12.14 4.12
N HIS A 174 2.33 11.46 5.00
CA HIS A 174 2.92 10.77 6.14
C HIS A 174 3.96 9.73 5.71
N PHE A 175 3.63 8.92 4.71
CA PHE A 175 4.57 7.95 4.15
C PHE A 175 5.81 8.63 3.56
N ALA A 176 5.65 9.68 2.75
CA ALA A 176 6.74 10.44 2.15
C ALA A 176 7.66 11.07 3.21
N TRP A 177 7.07 11.62 4.28
CA TRP A 177 7.82 12.15 5.42
C TRP A 177 8.70 11.09 6.10
N GLN A 178 8.18 9.87 6.29
CA GLN A 178 8.94 8.77 6.88
C GLN A 178 10.14 8.38 6.02
N LEU A 179 9.98 8.36 4.68
CA LEU A 179 11.10 8.11 3.77
C LEU A 179 12.18 9.19 3.86
N GLY A 180 11.78 10.44 4.15
CA GLY A 180 12.68 11.58 4.31
C GLY A 180 13.34 11.68 5.71
N GLU A 181 12.86 10.95 6.70
CA GLU A 181 13.44 10.97 8.04
C GLU A 181 14.77 10.20 8.11
N ARG A 182 15.71 10.71 8.92
CA ARG A 182 16.92 9.92 9.22
C ARG A 182 16.51 8.67 10.00
N PRO A 183 17.08 7.50 9.67
CA PRO A 183 16.88 6.31 10.49
C PRO A 183 17.17 6.59 11.95
N LYS A 184 16.20 6.32 12.82
CA LYS A 184 16.39 6.36 14.28
C LYS A 184 16.70 4.95 14.76
N PRO A 185 17.55 4.79 15.78
CA PRO A 185 17.73 3.50 16.43
C PRO A 185 16.38 2.98 16.92
N ILE A 186 16.11 1.71 16.69
CA ILE A 186 14.91 1.04 17.22
C ILE A 186 15.06 0.90 18.74
N ASP A 187 14.04 1.36 19.48
CA ASP A 187 13.98 1.24 20.95
C ASP A 187 12.63 0.66 21.38
N LEU A 188 12.60 -0.64 21.60
CA LEU A 188 11.43 -1.38 22.06
C LEU A 188 11.47 -1.67 23.58
N ASN A 189 12.39 -1.07 24.33
CA ASN A 189 12.57 -1.37 25.75
C ASN A 189 11.33 -1.05 26.60
N ARG A 190 10.57 -0.03 26.19
CA ARG A 190 9.33 0.43 26.87
C ARG A 190 8.08 0.08 26.08
N GLY A 191 8.11 -1.02 25.34
CA GLY A 191 7.04 -1.44 24.46
C GLY A 191 7.17 -0.90 23.03
N GLY A 192 6.52 -1.58 22.10
CA GLY A 192 6.53 -1.26 20.68
C GLY A 192 6.00 -2.41 19.84
N CYS A 193 6.32 -2.42 18.55
CA CYS A 193 5.83 -3.41 17.61
C CYS A 193 6.98 -4.05 16.82
N ILE A 194 6.88 -5.36 16.57
CA ILE A 194 7.63 -6.07 15.54
C ILE A 194 6.63 -6.48 14.47
N CYS A 195 6.77 -5.91 13.28
CA CYS A 195 5.92 -6.18 12.14
C CYS A 195 6.64 -7.16 11.21
N LEU A 196 6.12 -8.39 11.10
CA LEU A 196 6.64 -9.41 10.19
C LEU A 196 5.92 -9.25 8.85
N VAL A 197 6.64 -8.79 7.83
CA VAL A 197 6.14 -8.48 6.49
C VAL A 197 6.68 -9.50 5.48
N GLY A 198 5.93 -9.79 4.44
CA GLY A 198 6.34 -10.71 3.36
C GLY A 198 5.15 -11.46 2.77
N PRO A 199 5.35 -12.21 1.68
CA PRO A 199 4.30 -12.96 1.00
C PRO A 199 3.60 -14.00 1.88
N SER A 200 2.44 -14.47 1.44
CA SER A 200 1.87 -15.70 2.00
C SER A 200 2.90 -16.83 1.91
N CYS A 201 2.86 -17.79 2.85
CA CYS A 201 3.85 -18.88 2.95
C CYS A 201 5.31 -18.45 3.21
N SER A 202 5.56 -17.18 3.64
CA SER A 202 6.88 -16.74 4.13
C SER A 202 7.08 -16.96 5.64
N TYR A 203 6.35 -17.90 6.24
CA TYR A 203 6.48 -18.36 7.63
C TYR A 203 6.31 -17.29 8.72
N LYS A 204 5.73 -16.12 8.41
CA LYS A 204 5.49 -15.02 9.38
C LYS A 204 4.78 -15.50 10.67
N GLY A 205 3.77 -16.36 10.52
CA GLY A 205 3.02 -16.92 11.65
C GLY A 205 3.91 -17.77 12.57
N ARG A 206 4.71 -18.67 12.00
CA ARG A 206 5.67 -19.51 12.74
C ARG A 206 6.69 -18.66 13.48
N ILE A 207 7.25 -17.64 12.81
CA ILE A 207 8.23 -16.74 13.41
C ILE A 207 7.60 -15.93 14.56
N ALA A 208 6.36 -15.47 14.40
CA ALA A 208 5.64 -14.80 15.47
C ALA A 208 5.44 -15.69 16.70
N ASP A 209 5.03 -16.94 16.49
CA ASP A 209 4.81 -17.89 17.58
C ASP A 209 6.11 -18.21 18.31
N GLU A 210 7.22 -18.33 17.60
CA GLU A 210 8.54 -18.55 18.18
C GLU A 210 9.00 -17.38 19.02
N LEU A 211 8.87 -16.13 18.52
CA LEU A 211 9.18 -14.94 19.29
C LEU A 211 8.33 -14.83 20.55
N CYS A 212 7.04 -15.14 20.44
CA CYS A 212 6.09 -15.09 21.56
C CYS A 212 6.25 -16.24 22.57
N SER A 213 7.26 -17.10 22.43
CA SER A 213 7.66 -18.04 23.49
C SER A 213 8.25 -17.32 24.72
N GLU A 214 8.65 -16.05 24.58
CA GLU A 214 9.13 -15.22 25.68
C GLU A 214 8.03 -14.25 26.15
N GLU A 215 7.87 -14.05 27.45
CA GLU A 215 6.82 -13.25 28.08
C GLU A 215 6.73 -11.79 27.58
N LYS A 216 7.83 -11.21 27.13
CA LYS A 216 7.87 -9.82 26.65
C LYS A 216 7.22 -9.65 25.28
N PHE A 217 7.10 -10.70 24.50
CA PHE A 217 6.55 -10.68 23.15
C PHE A 217 5.13 -11.22 23.15
N VAL A 218 4.19 -10.45 22.67
CA VAL A 218 2.76 -10.78 22.69
C VAL A 218 2.18 -10.70 21.29
N ARG A 219 1.53 -11.76 20.85
CA ARG A 219 0.81 -11.79 19.58
C ARG A 219 -0.64 -11.35 19.77
N PRO A 220 -1.07 -10.18 19.25
CA PRO A 220 -2.49 -9.83 19.25
C PRO A 220 -3.27 -10.73 18.30
N LEU A 221 -4.56 -10.95 18.58
CA LEU A 221 -5.41 -11.75 17.71
C LEU A 221 -5.82 -10.95 16.46
N THR A 222 -5.67 -11.55 15.29
CA THR A 222 -6.24 -11.02 14.05
C THR A 222 -7.66 -11.54 13.86
N PHE A 223 -8.63 -10.65 13.65
CA PHE A 223 -10.01 -11.03 13.35
C PHE A 223 -10.12 -11.43 11.89
N THR A 224 -10.87 -12.49 11.60
CA THR A 224 -11.05 -12.96 10.22
C THR A 224 -12.42 -13.59 10.01
N THR A 225 -12.91 -13.46 8.77
CA THR A 225 -14.18 -14.10 8.33
C THR A 225 -13.97 -15.44 7.62
N ARG A 226 -12.70 -15.86 7.39
CA ARG A 226 -12.45 -17.15 6.77
C ARG A 226 -12.80 -18.32 7.71
N PRO A 227 -13.10 -19.51 7.19
CA PRO A 227 -13.20 -20.71 8.00
C PRO A 227 -11.91 -21.01 8.76
N GLN A 228 -12.06 -21.58 9.96
CA GLN A 228 -10.92 -22.06 10.75
C GLN A 228 -10.23 -23.23 10.04
N ARG A 229 -8.91 -23.23 10.05
CA ARG A 229 -8.07 -24.34 9.54
C ARG A 229 -7.46 -25.12 10.69
N SER A 230 -6.97 -26.31 10.39
CA SER A 230 -6.51 -27.29 11.39
C SER A 230 -5.32 -26.83 12.24
N LEU A 231 -4.43 -26.00 11.68
CA LEU A 231 -3.21 -25.51 12.35
C LEU A 231 -3.24 -24.01 12.65
N ASP A 232 -4.43 -23.43 12.71
CA ASP A 232 -4.56 -22.00 12.93
C ASP A 232 -4.21 -21.57 14.37
N ASN A 233 -3.38 -20.53 14.46
CA ASN A 233 -3.07 -19.83 15.70
C ASN A 233 -3.11 -18.31 15.48
N GLY A 234 -3.49 -17.54 16.51
CA GLY A 234 -3.50 -16.07 16.45
C GLY A 234 -4.70 -15.45 15.72
N TYR A 235 -5.80 -16.19 15.51
CA TYR A 235 -7.00 -15.70 14.85
C TYR A 235 -8.24 -15.74 15.74
N LYS A 236 -9.11 -14.74 15.57
CA LYS A 236 -10.47 -14.72 16.07
C LYS A 236 -11.45 -14.75 14.89
N TYR A 237 -12.27 -15.81 14.84
CA TYR A 237 -13.23 -16.02 13.76
C TYR A 237 -14.52 -15.29 14.07
N VAL A 238 -14.97 -14.47 13.13
CA VAL A 238 -16.18 -13.66 13.22
C VAL A 238 -17.00 -13.78 11.94
N SER A 239 -18.31 -13.49 12.03
CA SER A 239 -19.14 -13.41 10.83
C SER A 239 -18.79 -12.16 10.01
N GLU A 240 -19.09 -12.18 8.71
CA GLU A 240 -18.92 -11.03 7.82
C GLU A 240 -19.65 -9.79 8.36
N LYS A 241 -20.89 -9.97 8.86
CA LYS A 241 -21.66 -8.88 9.46
C LYS A 241 -20.96 -8.29 10.67
N GLU A 242 -20.46 -9.11 11.58
CA GLU A 242 -19.73 -8.67 12.77
C GLU A 242 -18.45 -7.95 12.38
N PHE A 243 -17.70 -8.47 11.38
CA PHE A 243 -16.49 -7.82 10.89
C PHE A 243 -16.77 -6.42 10.35
N ILE A 244 -17.81 -6.28 9.51
CA ILE A 244 -18.22 -4.98 8.95
C ILE A 244 -18.65 -4.00 10.03
N GLU A 245 -19.36 -4.45 11.06
CA GLU A 245 -19.76 -3.62 12.21
C GLU A 245 -18.52 -3.10 12.97
N LEU A 246 -17.52 -3.95 13.20
CA LEU A 246 -16.27 -3.58 13.87
C LEU A 246 -15.44 -2.60 13.00
N ASP A 247 -15.37 -2.83 11.69
CA ASP A 247 -14.68 -1.95 10.74
C ASP A 247 -15.33 -0.57 10.66
N ASN A 248 -16.66 -0.51 10.57
CA ASN A 248 -17.40 0.76 10.56
C ASN A 248 -17.21 1.59 11.84
N ARG A 249 -16.86 0.94 12.95
CA ARG A 249 -16.51 1.59 14.22
C ARG A 249 -15.03 2.01 14.28
N GLY A 250 -14.24 1.75 13.23
CA GLY A 250 -12.82 2.09 13.17
C GLY A 250 -11.95 1.33 14.18
N LEU A 251 -12.29 0.08 14.50
CA LEU A 251 -11.59 -0.69 15.53
C LEU A 251 -10.33 -1.40 15.05
N PHE A 252 -10.12 -1.48 13.74
CA PHE A 252 -8.94 -2.12 13.15
C PHE A 252 -7.87 -1.10 12.76
N ILE A 253 -6.60 -1.42 13.02
CA ILE A 253 -5.45 -0.64 12.56
C ILE A 253 -5.24 -0.79 11.05
N GLU A 254 -5.58 -1.96 10.55
CA GLU A 254 -5.54 -2.32 9.14
C GLU A 254 -6.67 -3.30 8.84
N LYS A 255 -7.05 -3.37 7.57
CA LYS A 255 -7.90 -4.41 7.03
C LYS A 255 -7.43 -4.84 5.66
N THR A 256 -7.46 -6.13 5.42
CA THR A 256 -7.09 -6.72 4.14
C THR A 256 -8.13 -7.76 3.73
N VAL A 257 -8.33 -7.90 2.43
CA VAL A 257 -9.21 -8.92 1.86
C VAL A 257 -8.37 -9.85 0.99
N TYR A 258 -8.37 -11.13 1.33
CA TYR A 258 -7.76 -12.18 0.51
C TYR A 258 -8.85 -13.13 0.04
N GLY A 259 -9.10 -13.18 -1.28
CA GLY A 259 -10.26 -13.88 -1.83
C GLY A 259 -11.56 -13.25 -1.31
N GLU A 260 -12.40 -14.06 -0.65
CA GLU A 260 -13.65 -13.59 -0.02
C GLU A 260 -13.48 -13.32 1.50
N ALA A 261 -12.34 -13.65 2.08
CA ALA A 261 -12.11 -13.52 3.50
C ALA A 261 -11.52 -12.16 3.88
N MET A 262 -12.05 -11.56 4.93
CA MET A 262 -11.58 -10.30 5.52
C MET A 262 -10.69 -10.59 6.73
N TYR A 263 -9.68 -9.75 6.93
CA TYR A 263 -8.75 -9.79 8.05
C TYR A 263 -8.60 -8.38 8.62
N GLY A 264 -8.50 -8.27 9.94
CA GLY A 264 -8.30 -6.99 10.61
C GLY A 264 -7.72 -7.16 12.01
N THR A 265 -6.77 -6.31 12.36
CA THR A 265 -6.10 -6.36 13.67
C THR A 265 -6.62 -5.24 14.56
N PRO A 266 -7.18 -5.55 15.77
CA PRO A 266 -7.74 -4.56 16.66
C PRO A 266 -6.69 -3.59 17.19
N ILE A 267 -6.93 -2.29 17.04
CA ILE A 267 -6.04 -1.22 17.54
C ILE A 267 -5.87 -1.34 19.07
N LYS A 268 -6.97 -1.56 19.79
CA LYS A 268 -6.97 -1.58 21.24
C LYS A 268 -6.07 -2.66 21.83
N ASP A 269 -6.05 -3.84 21.25
CA ASP A 269 -5.22 -4.95 21.75
C ASP A 269 -3.74 -4.61 21.62
N ILE A 270 -3.35 -3.94 20.54
CA ILE A 270 -1.98 -3.48 20.32
C ILE A 270 -1.64 -2.35 21.30
N ASP A 271 -2.55 -1.37 21.50
CA ASP A 271 -2.35 -0.27 22.46
C ASP A 271 -2.13 -0.80 23.88
N ASP A 272 -2.93 -1.79 24.31
CA ASP A 272 -2.83 -2.40 25.64
C ASP A 272 -1.48 -3.13 25.83
N ILE A 273 -1.01 -3.86 24.81
CA ILE A 273 0.29 -4.53 24.81
C ILE A 273 1.43 -3.51 24.92
N VAL A 274 1.44 -2.50 24.07
CA VAL A 274 2.49 -1.47 24.04
C VAL A 274 2.49 -0.65 25.32
N ALA A 275 1.32 -0.28 25.85
CA ALA A 275 1.18 0.47 27.09
C ALA A 275 1.67 -0.30 28.32
N SER A 276 1.58 -1.64 28.32
CA SER A 276 2.13 -2.48 29.39
C SER A 276 3.67 -2.63 29.34
N GLY A 277 4.34 -2.04 28.33
CA GLY A 277 5.77 -2.16 28.11
C GLY A 277 6.19 -3.42 27.34
N ASN A 278 5.23 -4.18 26.86
CA ASN A 278 5.45 -5.38 26.05
C ASN A 278 5.59 -5.03 24.56
N ILE A 279 6.06 -6.01 23.78
CA ILE A 279 6.27 -5.87 22.34
C ILE A 279 5.20 -6.67 21.61
N ALA A 280 4.38 -5.98 20.83
CA ALA A 280 3.40 -6.63 19.96
C ALA A 280 4.11 -7.23 18.73
N VAL A 281 3.93 -8.54 18.49
CA VAL A 281 4.48 -9.24 17.32
C VAL A 281 3.36 -9.55 16.33
N LEU A 282 3.44 -8.94 15.15
CA LEU A 282 2.36 -8.96 14.18
C LEU A 282 2.82 -9.52 12.82
N PRO A 283 2.35 -10.70 12.40
CA PRO A 283 2.29 -11.05 10.99
C PRO A 283 1.29 -10.13 10.30
N ILE A 284 1.75 -9.14 9.51
CA ILE A 284 0.92 -8.07 8.98
C ILE A 284 1.36 -7.70 7.56
N ASP A 285 0.49 -7.10 6.77
CA ASP A 285 0.89 -6.55 5.48
C ASP A 285 1.66 -5.21 5.64
N ILE A 286 2.25 -4.74 4.55
CA ILE A 286 3.05 -3.50 4.59
C ILE A 286 2.21 -2.27 4.95
N CYS A 287 0.94 -2.21 4.54
CA CYS A 287 0.06 -1.09 4.84
C CYS A 287 -0.23 -1.01 6.34
N GLY A 288 -0.50 -2.15 6.97
CA GLY A 288 -0.68 -2.25 8.41
C GLY A 288 0.61 -1.92 9.18
N ALA A 289 1.77 -2.41 8.71
CA ALA A 289 3.06 -2.10 9.32
C ALA A 289 3.37 -0.58 9.27
N ILE A 290 3.10 0.08 8.15
CA ILE A 290 3.26 1.54 8.03
C ILE A 290 2.25 2.29 8.90
N SER A 291 1.00 1.81 9.02
CA SER A 291 0.00 2.39 9.91
C SER A 291 0.43 2.32 11.39
N LEU A 292 1.02 1.20 11.82
CA LEU A 292 1.60 1.07 13.16
C LEU A 292 2.79 2.02 13.37
N ARG A 293 3.65 2.14 12.38
CA ARG A 293 4.79 3.09 12.41
C ARG A 293 4.30 4.54 12.51
N ASN A 294 3.21 4.90 11.81
CA ASN A 294 2.57 6.22 11.92
C ASN A 294 2.03 6.47 13.34
N ARG A 295 1.46 5.43 13.97
CA ARG A 295 0.84 5.54 15.29
C ARG A 295 1.85 5.64 16.43
N TYR A 296 2.87 4.78 16.43
CA TYR A 296 3.80 4.65 17.56
C TYR A 296 5.14 5.35 17.33
N GLY A 297 5.49 5.68 16.09
CA GLY A 297 6.78 6.25 15.71
C GLY A 297 7.72 5.24 15.04
N ILE A 298 8.67 5.77 14.27
CA ILE A 298 9.63 4.94 13.50
C ILE A 298 10.63 4.19 14.38
N ASP A 299 10.87 4.68 15.58
CA ASP A 299 11.76 4.10 16.59
C ASP A 299 11.06 3.05 17.48
N LYS A 300 9.72 2.97 17.43
CA LYS A 300 8.90 2.02 18.18
C LYS A 300 8.34 0.88 17.32
N CYS A 301 8.61 0.88 16.02
CA CYS A 301 8.13 -0.15 15.09
C CYS A 301 9.29 -0.71 14.28
N LEU A 302 9.70 -1.93 14.58
CA LEU A 302 10.66 -2.70 13.80
C LEU A 302 9.91 -3.46 12.69
N LEU A 303 10.14 -3.11 11.44
CA LEU A 303 9.63 -3.83 10.28
C LEU A 303 10.68 -4.84 9.82
N VAL A 304 10.30 -6.11 9.83
CA VAL A 304 11.15 -7.26 9.48
C VAL A 304 10.57 -7.90 8.22
N PHE A 305 11.34 -7.93 7.14
CA PHE A 305 10.93 -8.66 5.94
C PHE A 305 11.34 -10.13 6.05
N CYS A 306 10.36 -11.04 5.91
CA CYS A 306 10.57 -12.48 5.94
C CYS A 306 10.84 -12.97 4.52
N GLU A 307 12.13 -13.09 4.15
CA GLU A 307 12.57 -13.56 2.84
C GLU A 307 12.40 -15.06 2.72
N ARG A 308 11.97 -15.48 1.55
CA ARG A 308 11.91 -16.87 1.14
C ARG A 308 11.98 -16.96 -0.38
N GLU A 309 12.58 -18.02 -0.90
CA GLU A 309 12.67 -18.26 -2.34
C GLU A 309 11.27 -18.34 -2.96
N LYS A 310 11.06 -17.64 -4.08
CA LYS A 310 9.75 -17.54 -4.74
C LYS A 310 9.21 -18.91 -5.14
N GLU A 311 10.08 -19.80 -5.61
CA GLU A 311 9.75 -21.16 -6.00
C GLU A 311 9.23 -21.97 -4.82
N ALA A 312 9.82 -21.82 -3.63
CA ALA A 312 9.39 -22.48 -2.41
C ALA A 312 8.03 -21.97 -1.94
N ILE A 313 7.80 -20.63 -2.04
CA ILE A 313 6.49 -20.02 -1.75
C ILE A 313 5.41 -20.59 -2.69
N LEU A 314 5.71 -20.64 -4.00
CA LEU A 314 4.77 -21.16 -5.00
C LEU A 314 4.45 -22.64 -4.76
N TYR A 315 5.47 -23.45 -4.43
CA TYR A 315 5.27 -24.86 -4.13
C TYR A 315 4.32 -25.05 -2.94
N ASP A 316 4.54 -24.33 -1.84
CA ASP A 316 3.68 -24.43 -0.66
C ASP A 316 2.25 -23.94 -0.94
N LEU A 317 2.08 -22.80 -1.63
CA LEU A 317 0.76 -22.31 -1.99
C LEU A 317 -0.02 -23.28 -2.88
N LEU A 318 0.64 -23.90 -3.84
CA LEU A 318 0.00 -24.88 -4.74
C LEU A 318 -0.34 -26.18 -4.01
N SER A 319 0.48 -26.60 -3.05
CA SER A 319 0.31 -27.81 -2.26
C SER A 319 -0.72 -27.68 -1.13
N GLU A 320 -1.16 -26.46 -0.79
CA GLU A 320 -2.11 -26.20 0.30
C GLU A 320 -3.55 -26.52 -0.15
N ASP A 321 -4.10 -27.66 0.29
CA ASP A 321 -5.43 -28.13 -0.11
C ASP A 321 -6.58 -27.33 0.52
N GLU A 322 -6.35 -26.65 1.66
CA GLU A 322 -7.37 -25.86 2.36
C GLU A 322 -7.61 -24.47 1.73
N ILE A 323 -6.84 -24.09 0.71
CA ILE A 323 -6.99 -22.81 -0.01
C ILE A 323 -7.65 -23.06 -1.38
N ASP A 324 -8.76 -22.39 -1.65
CA ASP A 324 -9.43 -22.46 -2.94
C ASP A 324 -8.58 -21.86 -4.08
N ILE A 325 -8.87 -22.26 -5.32
CA ILE A 325 -8.08 -21.86 -6.50
C ILE A 325 -8.11 -20.35 -6.72
N ALA A 326 -9.24 -19.68 -6.51
CA ALA A 326 -9.34 -18.24 -6.74
C ALA A 326 -8.46 -17.46 -5.75
N THR A 327 -8.47 -17.88 -4.48
CA THR A 327 -7.57 -17.32 -3.46
C THR A 327 -6.11 -17.60 -3.79
N LYS A 328 -5.75 -18.83 -4.24
CA LYS A 328 -4.38 -19.15 -4.68
C LYS A 328 -3.92 -18.23 -5.80
N VAL A 329 -4.74 -18.01 -6.83
CA VAL A 329 -4.42 -17.12 -7.95
C VAL A 329 -4.15 -15.69 -7.46
N ASN A 330 -4.97 -15.17 -6.55
CA ASN A 330 -4.78 -13.84 -5.97
C ASN A 330 -3.47 -13.75 -5.18
N LEU A 331 -3.17 -14.73 -4.33
CA LEU A 331 -1.94 -14.78 -3.55
C LEU A 331 -0.69 -14.87 -4.46
N ILE A 332 -0.71 -15.74 -5.47
CA ILE A 332 0.39 -15.86 -6.44
C ILE A 332 0.61 -14.54 -7.18
N SER A 333 -0.48 -13.87 -7.58
CA SER A 333 -0.38 -12.59 -8.29
C SER A 333 0.15 -11.44 -7.42
N SER A 334 0.13 -11.56 -6.08
CA SER A 334 0.64 -10.55 -5.16
C SER A 334 2.12 -10.72 -4.80
N ILE A 335 2.71 -11.90 -5.01
CA ILE A 335 4.07 -12.24 -4.53
C ILE A 335 5.11 -11.18 -4.95
N ASP A 336 5.16 -10.82 -6.23
CA ASP A 336 6.17 -9.88 -6.73
C ASP A 336 6.02 -8.48 -6.13
N ARG A 337 4.79 -8.04 -5.89
CA ARG A 337 4.52 -6.76 -5.22
C ARG A 337 4.89 -6.80 -3.73
N GLU A 338 4.64 -7.93 -3.08
CA GLU A 338 4.99 -8.11 -1.67
C GLU A 338 6.50 -8.16 -1.48
N ILE A 339 7.24 -8.79 -2.39
CA ILE A 339 8.72 -8.81 -2.38
C ILE A 339 9.30 -7.39 -2.51
N GLN A 340 8.70 -6.51 -3.31
CA GLN A 340 9.14 -5.12 -3.44
C GLN A 340 9.10 -4.34 -2.12
N ASN A 341 8.28 -4.75 -1.16
CA ASN A 341 8.17 -4.10 0.15
C ASN A 341 9.40 -4.27 1.04
N ILE A 342 10.37 -5.12 0.68
CA ILE A 342 11.63 -5.29 1.41
C ILE A 342 12.34 -3.94 1.62
N GLY A 343 12.27 -3.03 0.62
CA GLY A 343 12.87 -1.70 0.71
C GLY A 343 12.25 -0.78 1.77
N LEU A 344 11.07 -1.10 2.30
CA LEU A 344 10.37 -0.37 3.35
C LEU A 344 10.67 -0.91 4.76
N CYS A 345 11.27 -2.10 4.85
CA CYS A 345 11.57 -2.75 6.12
C CYS A 345 12.92 -2.30 6.69
N ASN A 346 13.08 -2.42 8.00
CA ASN A 346 14.33 -2.08 8.69
C ASN A 346 15.41 -3.13 8.45
N ILE A 347 15.02 -4.41 8.45
CA ILE A 347 15.87 -5.57 8.19
C ILE A 347 15.12 -6.61 7.36
N SER A 348 15.86 -7.51 6.75
CA SER A 348 15.34 -8.75 6.22
C SER A 348 15.98 -9.95 6.91
N ILE A 349 15.24 -11.05 7.01
CA ILE A 349 15.66 -12.32 7.58
C ILE A 349 15.34 -13.46 6.60
N ASN A 350 16.18 -14.46 6.53
CA ASN A 350 15.85 -15.69 5.81
C ASN A 350 14.86 -16.51 6.66
N ALA A 351 13.60 -16.61 6.20
CA ALA A 351 12.54 -17.29 6.95
C ALA A 351 12.73 -18.82 7.06
N GLU A 352 13.68 -19.41 6.36
CA GLU A 352 14.05 -20.83 6.40
C GLU A 352 15.18 -21.14 7.39
N ASP A 353 15.80 -20.10 7.98
CA ASP A 353 16.81 -20.28 9.01
C ASP A 353 16.21 -20.91 10.29
N THR A 354 17.10 -21.32 11.19
CA THR A 354 16.64 -21.90 12.47
C THR A 354 15.94 -20.83 13.31
N PRO A 355 14.94 -21.19 14.12
CA PRO A 355 14.25 -20.26 15.02
C PRO A 355 15.19 -19.42 15.86
N GLU A 356 16.25 -20.03 16.39
CA GLU A 356 17.26 -19.33 17.20
C GLU A 356 18.04 -18.29 16.39
N THR A 357 18.43 -18.60 15.15
CA THR A 357 19.10 -17.64 14.25
C THR A 357 18.19 -16.45 13.96
N ILE A 358 16.94 -16.72 13.53
CA ILE A 358 15.95 -15.69 13.23
C ILE A 358 15.73 -14.77 14.45
N LYS A 359 15.55 -15.33 15.62
CA LYS A 359 15.38 -14.60 16.86
C LYS A 359 16.59 -13.72 17.18
N ASN A 360 17.80 -14.28 17.08
CA ASN A 360 19.02 -13.53 17.33
C ASN A 360 19.20 -12.36 16.34
N ASP A 361 18.88 -12.54 15.07
CA ASP A 361 18.94 -11.49 14.04
C ASP A 361 17.97 -10.35 14.39
N ILE A 362 16.73 -10.66 14.75
CA ILE A 362 15.73 -9.67 15.14
C ILE A 362 16.17 -8.93 16.42
N LEU A 363 16.62 -9.66 17.44
CA LEU A 363 17.04 -9.08 18.72
C LEU A 363 18.34 -8.25 18.60
N SER A 364 19.18 -8.51 17.59
CA SER A 364 20.40 -7.74 17.34
C SER A 364 20.15 -6.28 17.01
N VAL A 365 18.96 -5.97 16.47
CA VAL A 365 18.58 -4.61 16.03
C VAL A 365 18.22 -3.70 17.21
N PHE A 366 17.70 -4.27 18.27
CA PHE A 366 17.46 -3.58 19.53
C PHE A 366 17.92 -4.47 20.67
N LYS A 367 18.60 -3.90 21.65
CA LYS A 367 18.97 -4.63 22.87
C LYS A 367 17.83 -4.46 23.88
N PRO A 368 17.05 -5.50 24.19
CA PRO A 368 16.15 -5.42 25.33
C PRO A 368 16.99 -5.15 26.57
N VAL A 369 16.56 -4.20 27.39
CA VAL A 369 17.14 -4.09 28.77
C VAL A 369 16.67 -5.33 29.52
N ILE A 370 17.62 -6.24 29.74
CA ILE A 370 17.43 -7.44 30.55
C ILE A 370 17.30 -7.01 32.01
#